data_f7142e74b5f5ea7a741f1b0ea6ad94be
#
_entry.id   f7142e74b5f5ea7a741f1b0ea6ad94be
#
_cell.length_a   1.000
_cell.length_b   1.000
_cell.length_c   1.000
_cell.angle_alpha   90.00
_cell.angle_beta   90.00
_cell.angle_gamma   90.00
#
_symmetry.space_group_name_H-M   'P 1'
#
loop_
_entity.id
_entity.type
_entity.pdbx_description
1 polymer ?
#
loop_
_entity_poly.entity_id
_entity_poly.type
_entity_poly.pdbx_seq_one_letter_code
_entity_poly.pdbx_strand_id
1 'polypeptide(L)'
;MLKGKTVVLGVTGSIAAYKIANLASMLSKLHADIHVLMTQNATNFINPITFETLTGNKCLIDTFDRNFQFNVEHVSLAKKADVVLIAPASANVIGKLANGIADDMLTTTVMACKCKKIISPAMNTNMYENPIVQDNIAKLKRFGMQVIEPDVGLLACKDVGAGKMPSEDTLLDFILQEILFEKDLAGKKVLVTAGPTMEAIDPVRFISNHSTGKMGYAVAKTAARRGAKVTLVSGPVNLLPPRFVETVQIESAAMMYDEVIKRADEQDIIIKAAAVADYTPENTADEKIKKKDGGEMSIPLKRTKDILKTLGENKKENQFICGFSMETQNMLENSKKKLEKKNVDMIVANNLKVAGAGFGTDTNIVTLITKDAVRELPKMSKEDVAAAILDEIVTYINQ
;
A
#
# COMPACT_ATOMS: atom_id res chain seq x y z
N MET A 1 -12.89 1.26 9.07
CA MET A 1 -12.09 0.42 8.15
C MET A 1 -11.99 -1.04 8.63
N LEU A 2 -11.63 -1.32 9.90
CA LEU A 2 -11.40 -2.67 10.43
C LEU A 2 -12.53 -3.19 11.34
N LYS A 3 -13.74 -2.64 11.25
CA LYS A 3 -14.89 -3.10 12.06
C LYS A 3 -15.18 -4.58 11.78
N GLY A 4 -15.23 -5.39 12.85
CA GLY A 4 -15.43 -6.84 12.77
C GLY A 4 -14.15 -7.65 12.50
N LYS A 5 -12.98 -6.99 12.38
CA LYS A 5 -11.68 -7.65 12.27
C LYS A 5 -10.99 -7.73 13.60
N THR A 6 -10.43 -8.89 13.92
CA THR A 6 -9.69 -9.17 15.16
C THR A 6 -8.20 -9.21 14.90
N VAL A 7 -7.45 -8.35 15.58
CA VAL A 7 -5.99 -8.28 15.53
C VAL A 7 -5.40 -8.75 16.84
N VAL A 8 -4.53 -9.74 16.79
CA VAL A 8 -3.78 -10.21 17.96
C VAL A 8 -2.37 -9.62 17.91
N LEU A 9 -1.99 -8.88 18.95
CA LEU A 9 -0.67 -8.30 19.13
C LEU A 9 0.11 -9.10 20.15
N GLY A 10 1.20 -9.73 19.73
CA GLY A 10 2.15 -10.43 20.59
C GLY A 10 3.30 -9.52 20.99
N VAL A 11 3.42 -9.16 22.25
CA VAL A 11 4.45 -8.26 22.76
C VAL A 11 5.47 -9.04 23.56
N THR A 12 6.77 -8.92 23.20
CA THR A 12 7.82 -9.68 23.86
C THR A 12 8.85 -8.78 24.53
N GLY A 13 9.79 -9.35 25.28
CA GLY A 13 10.76 -8.65 26.12
C GLY A 13 11.79 -7.87 25.29
N SER A 14 11.47 -6.66 24.91
CA SER A 14 12.34 -5.71 24.22
C SER A 14 11.95 -4.28 24.58
N ILE A 15 12.92 -3.39 24.62
CA ILE A 15 12.68 -1.96 24.84
C ILE A 15 11.68 -1.38 23.81
N ALA A 16 11.60 -1.93 22.59
CA ALA A 16 10.68 -1.48 21.56
C ALA A 16 9.19 -1.76 21.88
N ALA A 17 8.88 -2.47 22.98
CA ALA A 17 7.50 -2.78 23.39
C ALA A 17 6.62 -1.52 23.56
N TYR A 18 7.19 -0.37 23.99
CA TYR A 18 6.44 0.87 24.17
C TYR A 18 5.77 1.36 22.86
N LYS A 19 6.39 1.08 21.71
CA LYS A 19 5.86 1.47 20.41
C LYS A 19 4.53 0.77 20.07
N ILE A 20 4.32 -0.42 20.62
CA ILE A 20 3.11 -1.20 20.33
C ILE A 20 1.87 -0.59 20.98
N ALA A 21 2.03 0.19 22.04
CA ALA A 21 0.93 0.98 22.60
C ALA A 21 0.39 2.00 21.57
N ASN A 22 1.29 2.66 20.82
CA ASN A 22 0.88 3.57 19.75
C ASN A 22 0.20 2.81 18.60
N LEU A 23 0.74 1.67 18.18
CA LEU A 23 0.10 0.82 17.16
C LEU A 23 -1.29 0.35 17.59
N ALA A 24 -1.47 -0.06 18.85
CA ALA A 24 -2.77 -0.43 19.41
C ALA A 24 -3.76 0.74 19.33
N SER A 25 -3.33 1.96 19.68
CA SER A 25 -4.13 3.18 19.53
C SER A 25 -4.52 3.45 18.06
N MET A 26 -3.58 3.26 17.10
CA MET A 26 -3.86 3.42 15.67
C MET A 26 -4.91 2.42 15.18
N LEU A 27 -4.79 1.15 15.57
CA LEU A 27 -5.74 0.08 15.22
C LEU A 27 -7.12 0.32 15.85
N SER A 28 -7.18 0.82 17.10
CA SER A 28 -8.41 1.19 17.78
C SER A 28 -9.16 2.29 17.03
N LYS A 29 -8.47 3.31 16.53
CA LYS A 29 -9.05 4.36 15.67
C LYS A 29 -9.62 3.83 14.36
N LEU A 30 -9.11 2.69 13.87
CA LEU A 30 -9.63 1.97 12.70
C LEU A 30 -10.77 1.01 13.06
N HIS A 31 -11.20 0.96 14.33
CA HIS A 31 -12.25 0.09 14.87
C HIS A 31 -11.95 -1.42 14.79
N ALA A 32 -10.68 -1.81 14.90
CA ALA A 32 -10.30 -3.21 15.08
C ALA A 32 -10.65 -3.70 16.49
N ASP A 33 -10.99 -4.99 16.63
CA ASP A 33 -11.01 -5.69 17.91
C ASP A 33 -9.59 -6.18 18.21
N ILE A 34 -8.95 -5.62 19.24
CA ILE A 34 -7.52 -5.80 19.50
C ILE A 34 -7.32 -6.61 20.78
N HIS A 35 -6.62 -7.72 20.67
CA HIS A 35 -6.22 -8.54 21.82
C HIS A 35 -4.69 -8.54 21.94
N VAL A 36 -4.19 -8.28 23.14
CA VAL A 36 -2.75 -8.22 23.40
C VAL A 36 -2.31 -9.40 24.25
N LEU A 37 -1.32 -10.12 23.76
CA LEU A 37 -0.64 -11.20 24.46
C LEU A 37 0.77 -10.72 24.82
N MET A 38 1.14 -10.78 26.08
CA MET A 38 2.47 -10.40 26.54
C MET A 38 3.22 -11.60 27.08
N THR A 39 4.51 -11.69 26.76
CA THR A 39 5.39 -12.57 27.53
C THR A 39 5.66 -11.98 28.91
N GLN A 40 5.98 -12.81 29.89
CA GLN A 40 6.35 -12.35 31.23
C GLN A 40 7.50 -11.32 31.18
N ASN A 41 8.48 -11.50 30.28
CA ASN A 41 9.58 -10.56 30.10
C ASN A 41 9.13 -9.22 29.52
N ALA A 42 8.05 -9.15 28.78
CA ALA A 42 7.54 -7.90 28.23
C ALA A 42 7.01 -6.96 29.32
N THR A 43 6.50 -7.50 30.43
CA THR A 43 5.95 -6.72 31.55
C THR A 43 7.02 -5.87 32.25
N ASN A 44 8.31 -6.18 32.07
CA ASN A 44 9.41 -5.35 32.57
C ASN A 44 9.62 -4.07 31.74
N PHE A 45 9.08 -3.97 30.52
CA PHE A 45 9.26 -2.83 29.62
C PHE A 45 8.00 -1.98 29.50
N ILE A 46 6.81 -2.58 29.65
CA ILE A 46 5.52 -1.89 29.57
C ILE A 46 4.49 -2.61 30.42
N ASN A 47 3.69 -1.84 31.14
CA ASN A 47 2.66 -2.42 32.03
C ASN A 47 1.42 -2.88 31.19
N PRO A 48 0.87 -4.08 31.48
CA PRO A 48 -0.35 -4.59 30.82
C PRO A 48 -1.52 -3.63 30.82
N ILE A 49 -1.73 -2.87 31.89
CA ILE A 49 -2.80 -1.86 32.01
C ILE A 49 -2.80 -0.83 30.89
N THR A 50 -1.62 -0.55 30.30
CA THR A 50 -1.51 0.35 29.15
C THR A 50 -2.31 -0.17 27.97
N PHE A 51 -2.17 -1.46 27.68
CA PHE A 51 -2.90 -2.09 26.57
C PHE A 51 -4.38 -2.28 26.89
N GLU A 52 -4.72 -2.65 28.11
CA GLU A 52 -6.11 -2.80 28.56
C GLU A 52 -6.89 -1.48 28.41
N THR A 53 -6.26 -0.36 28.79
CA THR A 53 -6.84 0.98 28.64
C THR A 53 -7.06 1.36 27.17
N LEU A 54 -6.13 1.01 26.27
CA LEU A 54 -6.19 1.38 24.86
C LEU A 54 -7.15 0.50 24.05
N THR A 55 -7.30 -0.76 24.43
CA THR A 55 -8.06 -1.75 23.64
C THR A 55 -9.44 -2.07 24.22
N GLY A 56 -9.65 -1.82 25.52
CA GLY A 56 -10.83 -2.25 26.25
C GLY A 56 -10.88 -3.76 26.52
N ASN A 57 -9.83 -4.50 26.15
CA ASN A 57 -9.71 -5.94 26.36
C ASN A 57 -8.62 -6.25 27.40
N LYS A 58 -8.80 -7.33 28.15
CA LYS A 58 -7.78 -7.83 29.08
C LYS A 58 -6.50 -8.18 28.35
N CYS A 59 -5.35 -7.77 28.86
CA CYS A 59 -4.04 -8.18 28.39
C CYS A 59 -3.70 -9.58 28.95
N LEU A 60 -3.44 -10.53 28.08
CA LEU A 60 -3.24 -11.94 28.47
C LEU A 60 -1.75 -12.24 28.60
N ILE A 61 -1.35 -12.77 29.75
CA ILE A 61 0.05 -13.08 30.09
C ILE A 61 0.18 -14.55 30.50
N ASP A 62 -0.68 -15.01 31.40
CA ASP A 62 -0.65 -16.34 31.95
C ASP A 62 -1.67 -17.25 31.25
N THR A 63 -1.23 -18.44 30.84
CA THR A 63 -2.10 -19.46 30.21
C THR A 63 -3.11 -20.02 31.20
N PHE A 64 -2.81 -20.03 32.51
CA PHE A 64 -3.58 -20.65 33.55
C PHE A 64 -4.15 -19.64 34.56
N ASP A 65 -4.40 -18.41 34.15
CA ASP A 65 -5.09 -17.41 34.96
C ASP A 65 -6.48 -17.91 35.34
N ARG A 66 -6.73 -18.10 36.67
CA ARG A 66 -7.98 -18.66 37.19
C ARG A 66 -9.12 -17.65 37.38
N ASN A 67 -8.86 -16.38 37.08
CA ASN A 67 -9.87 -15.31 37.23
C ASN A 67 -10.65 -15.06 35.90
N PHE A 68 -10.87 -16.08 35.10
CA PHE A 68 -11.59 -15.98 33.85
C PHE A 68 -12.86 -16.83 33.78
N GLN A 69 -13.76 -16.49 32.89
CA GLN A 69 -14.91 -17.30 32.51
C GLN A 69 -14.45 -18.60 31.83
N PHE A 70 -15.20 -19.68 31.99
CA PHE A 70 -14.86 -21.05 31.58
C PHE A 70 -14.74 -21.20 30.06
N ASN A 71 -13.77 -20.54 29.43
CA ASN A 71 -13.38 -20.68 28.04
C ASN A 71 -11.88 -20.91 27.95
N VAL A 72 -11.46 -21.78 27.06
CA VAL A 72 -10.05 -21.98 26.76
C VAL A 72 -9.59 -20.77 25.90
N GLU A 73 -9.16 -19.69 26.56
CA GLU A 73 -8.94 -18.37 25.97
C GLU A 73 -8.03 -18.41 24.75
N HIS A 74 -6.90 -19.13 24.83
CA HIS A 74 -5.97 -19.25 23.70
C HIS A 74 -6.60 -19.92 22.47
N VAL A 75 -7.51 -20.90 22.64
CA VAL A 75 -8.23 -21.54 21.53
C VAL A 75 -9.30 -20.62 20.96
N SER A 76 -10.07 -19.96 21.84
CA SER A 76 -11.11 -19.02 21.42
C SER A 76 -10.51 -17.86 20.62
N LEU A 77 -9.44 -17.27 21.12
CA LEU A 77 -8.73 -16.17 20.46
C LEU A 77 -8.08 -16.63 19.14
N ALA A 78 -7.47 -17.82 19.11
CA ALA A 78 -6.89 -18.38 17.90
C ALA A 78 -7.89 -18.59 16.76
N LYS A 79 -9.15 -18.93 17.11
CA LYS A 79 -10.25 -19.08 16.13
C LYS A 79 -10.78 -17.72 15.62
N LYS A 80 -10.76 -16.69 16.48
CA LYS A 80 -11.29 -15.37 16.20
C LYS A 80 -10.32 -14.48 15.42
N ALA A 81 -9.02 -14.70 15.58
CA ALA A 81 -7.97 -13.85 15.00
C ALA A 81 -8.00 -13.85 13.47
N ASP A 82 -8.06 -12.66 12.86
CA ASP A 82 -7.85 -12.44 11.42
C ASP A 82 -6.35 -12.34 11.09
N VAL A 83 -5.55 -11.80 12.01
CA VAL A 83 -4.09 -11.67 11.87
C VAL A 83 -3.43 -11.66 13.25
N VAL A 84 -2.22 -12.23 13.31
CA VAL A 84 -1.33 -12.12 14.48
C VAL A 84 -0.10 -11.33 14.07
N LEU A 85 0.23 -10.27 14.81
CA LEU A 85 1.51 -9.57 14.72
C LEU A 85 2.30 -9.78 16.01
N ILE A 86 3.50 -10.34 15.92
CA ILE A 86 4.44 -10.42 17.03
C ILE A 86 5.47 -9.30 16.88
N ALA A 87 5.33 -8.27 17.67
CA ALA A 87 6.16 -7.07 17.65
C ALA A 87 6.23 -6.42 19.06
N PRO A 88 7.44 -6.13 19.55
CA PRO A 88 8.71 -6.64 19.08
C PRO A 88 8.82 -8.16 19.24
N ALA A 89 9.44 -8.86 18.28
CA ALA A 89 9.76 -10.28 18.40
C ALA A 89 11.21 -10.47 18.84
N SER A 90 11.40 -10.93 20.08
CA SER A 90 12.72 -11.25 20.62
C SER A 90 13.29 -12.54 20.04
N ALA A 91 14.62 -12.71 20.06
CA ALA A 91 15.28 -13.94 19.64
C ALA A 91 14.74 -15.18 20.35
N ASN A 92 14.38 -15.05 21.64
CA ASN A 92 13.76 -16.12 22.42
C ASN A 92 12.43 -16.60 21.79
N VAL A 93 11.51 -15.68 21.52
CA VAL A 93 10.19 -16.03 20.96
C VAL A 93 10.33 -16.53 19.52
N ILE A 94 11.23 -15.94 18.71
CA ILE A 94 11.54 -16.45 17.36
C ILE A 94 12.04 -17.90 17.44
N GLY A 95 12.95 -18.19 18.37
CA GLY A 95 13.48 -19.56 18.58
C GLY A 95 12.40 -20.54 19.04
N LYS A 96 11.53 -20.14 19.98
CA LYS A 96 10.39 -20.95 20.44
C LYS A 96 9.45 -21.32 19.28
N LEU A 97 8.98 -20.32 18.54
CA LEU A 97 8.05 -20.52 17.42
C LEU A 97 8.67 -21.37 16.30
N ALA A 98 9.96 -21.13 15.98
CA ALA A 98 10.66 -21.92 14.96
C ALA A 98 10.80 -23.42 15.32
N ASN A 99 10.78 -23.74 16.62
CA ASN A 99 10.96 -25.12 17.10
C ASN A 99 9.67 -25.69 17.74
N GLY A 100 8.52 -25.03 17.60
CA GLY A 100 7.23 -25.54 18.07
C GLY A 100 7.06 -25.54 19.59
N ILE A 101 7.80 -24.69 20.32
CA ILE A 101 7.70 -24.58 21.78
C ILE A 101 6.56 -23.64 22.11
N ALA A 102 5.57 -24.16 22.87
CA ALA A 102 4.35 -23.47 23.27
C ALA A 102 4.19 -23.54 24.79
N ASP A 103 5.05 -22.84 25.52
CA ASP A 103 5.19 -22.90 26.99
C ASP A 103 4.67 -21.65 27.72
N ASP A 104 4.09 -20.68 26.96
CA ASP A 104 3.46 -19.49 27.47
C ASP A 104 2.18 -19.13 26.68
N MET A 105 1.38 -18.20 27.19
CA MET A 105 0.10 -17.80 26.58
C MET A 105 0.26 -17.33 25.14
N LEU A 106 1.32 -16.56 24.83
CA LEU A 106 1.58 -16.04 23.50
C LEU A 106 1.90 -17.16 22.53
N THR A 107 2.90 -17.99 22.84
CA THR A 107 3.36 -19.05 21.94
C THR A 107 2.28 -20.14 21.76
N THR A 108 1.53 -20.48 22.80
CA THR A 108 0.40 -21.41 22.73
C THR A 108 -0.69 -20.89 21.80
N THR A 109 -1.08 -19.61 21.94
CA THR A 109 -2.11 -19.01 21.07
C THR A 109 -1.64 -18.96 19.61
N VAL A 110 -0.40 -18.50 19.36
CA VAL A 110 0.17 -18.40 18.01
C VAL A 110 0.22 -19.75 17.31
N MET A 111 0.57 -20.82 18.03
CA MET A 111 0.59 -22.18 17.47
C MET A 111 -0.81 -22.69 17.12
N ALA A 112 -1.85 -22.27 17.86
CA ALA A 112 -3.24 -22.61 17.59
C ALA A 112 -3.88 -21.79 16.46
N CYS A 113 -3.34 -20.60 16.11
CA CYS A 113 -3.87 -19.72 15.07
C CYS A 113 -3.70 -20.31 13.66
N LYS A 114 -4.77 -20.22 12.85
CA LYS A 114 -4.72 -20.53 11.41
C LYS A 114 -4.48 -19.30 10.53
N CYS A 115 -4.77 -18.12 11.04
CA CYS A 115 -4.59 -16.86 10.32
C CYS A 115 -3.11 -16.55 10.03
N LYS A 116 -2.88 -15.51 9.23
CA LYS A 116 -1.52 -15.03 8.90
C LYS A 116 -0.80 -14.56 10.16
N LYS A 117 0.46 -14.96 10.26
CA LYS A 117 1.37 -14.58 11.34
C LYS A 117 2.45 -13.68 10.79
N ILE A 118 2.61 -12.50 11.39
CA ILE A 118 3.59 -11.49 11.01
C ILE A 118 4.56 -11.34 12.19
N ILE A 119 5.85 -11.41 11.90
CA ILE A 119 6.92 -11.36 12.90
C ILE A 119 7.77 -10.12 12.63
N SER A 120 7.92 -9.25 13.62
CA SER A 120 8.80 -8.09 13.54
C SER A 120 9.96 -8.24 14.53
N PRO A 121 11.12 -8.76 14.10
CA PRO A 121 12.30 -8.92 14.96
C PRO A 121 12.76 -7.58 15.54
N ALA A 122 13.16 -7.60 16.82
CA ALA A 122 13.75 -6.45 17.49
C ALA A 122 14.74 -6.90 18.55
N MET A 123 16.04 -6.73 18.28
CA MET A 123 17.14 -7.15 19.14
C MET A 123 18.44 -6.43 18.78
N ASN A 124 19.50 -6.62 19.56
CA ASN A 124 20.85 -6.16 19.22
C ASN A 124 21.31 -6.75 17.88
N THR A 125 22.13 -6.01 17.13
CA THR A 125 22.63 -6.40 15.80
C THR A 125 23.33 -7.76 15.82
N ASN A 126 24.23 -8.01 16.78
CA ASN A 126 24.94 -9.28 16.86
C ASN A 126 24.00 -10.46 17.14
N MET A 127 22.93 -10.22 17.89
CA MET A 127 21.88 -11.24 18.09
C MET A 127 21.10 -11.48 16.80
N TYR A 128 20.74 -10.41 16.07
CA TYR A 128 20.00 -10.53 14.81
C TYR A 128 20.84 -11.25 13.73
N GLU A 129 22.13 -10.91 13.63
CA GLU A 129 23.05 -11.52 12.66
C GLU A 129 23.56 -12.91 13.07
N ASN A 130 23.25 -13.35 14.30
CA ASN A 130 23.65 -14.66 14.77
C ASN A 130 23.10 -15.75 13.86
N PRO A 131 23.93 -16.68 13.35
CA PRO A 131 23.49 -17.74 12.42
C PRO A 131 22.30 -18.57 12.92
N ILE A 132 22.22 -18.84 14.23
CA ILE A 132 21.10 -19.59 14.82
C ILE A 132 19.80 -18.77 14.72
N VAL A 133 19.86 -17.47 14.96
CA VAL A 133 18.68 -16.59 14.84
C VAL A 133 18.25 -16.45 13.39
N GLN A 134 19.20 -16.31 12.46
CA GLN A 134 18.91 -16.26 11.03
C GLN A 134 18.30 -17.57 10.51
N ASP A 135 18.80 -18.73 10.96
CA ASP A 135 18.22 -20.03 10.63
C ASP A 135 16.77 -20.14 11.16
N ASN A 136 16.52 -19.72 12.41
CA ASN A 136 15.17 -19.69 12.97
C ASN A 136 14.24 -18.78 12.16
N ILE A 137 14.70 -17.59 11.75
CA ILE A 137 13.93 -16.67 10.89
C ILE A 137 13.62 -17.31 9.54
N ALA A 138 14.62 -17.94 8.90
CA ALA A 138 14.44 -18.66 7.64
C ALA A 138 13.43 -19.81 7.79
N LYS A 139 13.47 -20.52 8.92
CA LYS A 139 12.53 -21.59 9.24
C LYS A 139 11.10 -21.07 9.41
N LEU A 140 10.89 -19.94 10.09
CA LEU A 140 9.57 -19.28 10.20
C LEU A 140 9.03 -18.86 8.82
N LYS A 141 9.88 -18.27 7.96
CA LYS A 141 9.52 -17.91 6.57
C LYS A 141 9.09 -19.15 5.78
N ARG A 142 9.84 -20.27 5.89
CA ARG A 142 9.51 -21.54 5.24
C ARG A 142 8.16 -22.11 5.70
N PHE A 143 7.76 -21.88 6.94
CA PHE A 143 6.45 -22.26 7.47
C PHE A 143 5.33 -21.25 7.19
N GLY A 144 5.58 -20.29 6.29
CA GLY A 144 4.56 -19.35 5.80
C GLY A 144 4.33 -18.14 6.70
N MET A 145 5.14 -17.93 7.75
CA MET A 145 5.12 -16.70 8.53
C MET A 145 5.79 -15.58 7.77
N GLN A 146 5.20 -14.39 7.82
CA GLN A 146 5.76 -13.20 7.20
C GLN A 146 6.71 -12.52 8.19
N VAL A 147 7.97 -12.36 7.83
CA VAL A 147 8.95 -11.67 8.66
C VAL A 147 9.20 -10.29 8.06
N ILE A 148 8.99 -9.24 8.87
CA ILE A 148 9.33 -7.87 8.52
C ILE A 148 10.81 -7.68 8.81
N GLU A 149 11.58 -7.32 7.81
CA GLU A 149 13.01 -7.03 8.02
C GLU A 149 13.16 -5.82 8.96
N PRO A 150 14.03 -5.91 9.97
CA PRO A 150 14.27 -4.78 10.86
C PRO A 150 14.95 -3.62 10.13
N ASP A 151 14.68 -2.41 10.59
CA ASP A 151 15.38 -1.23 10.10
C ASP A 151 16.85 -1.25 10.51
N VAL A 152 17.69 -0.60 9.71
CA VAL A 152 19.10 -0.32 10.01
C VAL A 152 19.21 1.06 10.66
N GLY A 153 19.94 1.18 11.77
CA GLY A 153 20.13 2.46 12.43
C GLY A 153 20.70 2.34 13.82
N LEU A 154 20.70 3.47 14.56
CA LEU A 154 21.15 3.51 15.94
C LEU A 154 20.17 2.72 16.85
N LEU A 155 20.68 1.75 17.56
CA LEU A 155 19.97 0.93 18.53
C LEU A 155 20.04 1.52 19.94
N ALA A 156 19.21 1.04 20.86
CA ALA A 156 19.21 1.47 22.25
C ALA A 156 20.54 1.18 22.99
N CYS A 157 21.29 0.18 22.55
CA CYS A 157 22.64 -0.15 23.04
C CYS A 157 23.75 0.75 22.46
N LYS A 158 23.39 1.76 21.64
CA LYS A 158 24.30 2.67 20.92
C LYS A 158 25.07 2.04 19.76
N ASP A 159 24.84 0.79 19.42
CA ASP A 159 25.36 0.17 18.21
C ASP A 159 24.56 0.66 16.99
N VAL A 160 25.21 0.69 15.82
CA VAL A 160 24.56 0.99 14.52
C VAL A 160 24.54 -0.30 13.71
N GLY A 161 23.33 -0.72 13.32
CA GLY A 161 23.18 -1.93 12.51
C GLY A 161 21.72 -2.35 12.35
N ALA A 162 21.51 -3.54 11.81
CA ALA A 162 20.20 -4.16 11.69
C ALA A 162 19.71 -4.67 13.05
N GLY A 163 18.40 -4.62 13.29
CA GLY A 163 17.80 -5.10 14.55
C GLY A 163 16.79 -4.13 15.17
N LYS A 164 16.64 -2.94 14.59
CA LYS A 164 15.65 -1.94 15.03
C LYS A 164 14.27 -2.30 14.51
N MET A 165 13.28 -2.39 15.40
CA MET A 165 11.89 -2.58 14.99
C MET A 165 11.44 -1.45 14.06
N PRO A 166 10.82 -1.73 12.92
CA PRO A 166 10.27 -0.73 12.02
C PRO A 166 9.26 0.21 12.70
N SER A 167 8.90 1.29 11.98
CA SER A 167 7.90 2.24 12.49
C SER A 167 6.53 1.59 12.65
N GLU A 168 5.71 2.17 13.51
CA GLU A 168 4.33 1.74 13.76
C GLU A 168 3.48 1.82 12.47
N ASP A 169 3.73 2.81 11.61
CA ASP A 169 3.09 2.92 10.29
C ASP A 169 3.45 1.74 9.38
N THR A 170 4.72 1.30 9.44
CA THR A 170 5.14 0.10 8.72
C THR A 170 4.40 -1.15 9.21
N LEU A 171 4.35 -1.35 10.53
CA LEU A 171 3.64 -2.48 11.13
C LEU A 171 2.16 -2.46 10.80
N LEU A 172 1.54 -1.27 10.83
CA LEU A 172 0.14 -1.09 10.43
C LEU A 172 -0.08 -1.44 8.95
N ASP A 173 0.79 -1.01 8.05
CA ASP A 173 0.68 -1.34 6.62
C ASP A 173 0.70 -2.86 6.39
N PHE A 174 1.53 -3.62 7.13
CA PHE A 174 1.55 -5.08 7.05
C PHE A 174 0.25 -5.72 7.55
N ILE A 175 -0.33 -5.21 8.64
CA ILE A 175 -1.64 -5.67 9.14
C ILE A 175 -2.73 -5.37 8.09
N LEU A 176 -2.78 -4.13 7.60
CA LEU A 176 -3.77 -3.72 6.60
C LEU A 176 -3.63 -4.48 5.28
N GLN A 177 -2.39 -4.82 4.88
CA GLN A 177 -2.14 -5.68 3.73
C GLN A 177 -2.85 -7.01 3.85
N GLU A 178 -2.92 -7.59 5.04
CA GLU A 178 -3.53 -8.92 5.23
C GLU A 178 -5.06 -8.87 5.38
N ILE A 179 -5.61 -7.91 6.14
CA ILE A 179 -7.00 -8.01 6.58
C ILE A 179 -7.95 -6.92 6.10
N LEU A 180 -7.45 -5.84 5.45
CA LEU A 180 -8.31 -4.70 5.08
C LEU A 180 -9.31 -5.05 3.98
N PHE A 181 -8.89 -5.86 3.01
CA PHE A 181 -9.71 -6.28 1.87
C PHE A 181 -9.65 -7.78 1.66
N GLU A 182 -10.69 -8.32 1.02
CA GLU A 182 -10.64 -9.66 0.43
C GLU A 182 -9.59 -9.70 -0.70
N LYS A 183 -9.00 -10.87 -0.93
CA LYS A 183 -7.93 -11.06 -1.93
C LYS A 183 -8.51 -11.42 -3.31
N ASP A 184 -9.52 -10.69 -3.73
CA ASP A 184 -10.27 -10.91 -4.97
C ASP A 184 -9.48 -10.57 -6.25
N LEU A 185 -8.33 -9.90 -6.13
CA LEU A 185 -7.36 -9.70 -7.20
C LEU A 185 -6.13 -10.62 -7.09
N ALA A 186 -6.21 -11.67 -6.25
CA ALA A 186 -5.11 -12.63 -6.13
C ALA A 186 -4.76 -13.28 -7.48
N GLY A 187 -3.47 -13.31 -7.81
CA GLY A 187 -2.98 -13.85 -9.09
C GLY A 187 -3.07 -12.88 -10.27
N LYS A 188 -3.77 -11.75 -10.14
CA LYS A 188 -3.85 -10.73 -11.20
C LYS A 188 -2.62 -9.82 -11.22
N LYS A 189 -2.16 -9.46 -12.41
CA LYS A 189 -1.12 -8.46 -12.65
C LYS A 189 -1.78 -7.14 -13.00
N VAL A 190 -1.48 -6.09 -12.24
CA VAL A 190 -2.07 -4.75 -12.38
C VAL A 190 -0.99 -3.71 -12.64
N LEU A 191 -1.07 -2.99 -13.75
CA LEU A 191 -0.21 -1.85 -14.03
C LEU A 191 -0.99 -0.56 -13.78
N VAL A 192 -0.41 0.33 -12.99
CA VAL A 192 -0.98 1.66 -12.70
C VAL A 192 0.01 2.73 -13.13
N THR A 193 -0.46 3.80 -13.78
CA THR A 193 0.37 4.98 -14.00
C THR A 193 -0.04 6.10 -13.05
N ALA A 194 0.93 6.89 -12.55
CA ALA A 194 0.65 7.97 -11.60
C ALA A 194 1.58 9.18 -11.81
N GLY A 195 1.20 10.29 -11.20
CA GLY A 195 1.99 11.53 -11.23
C GLY A 195 1.88 12.30 -12.54
N PRO A 196 2.56 13.44 -12.62
CA PRO A 196 2.74 14.18 -13.85
C PRO A 196 3.93 13.63 -14.64
N THR A 197 4.03 13.98 -15.92
CA THR A 197 5.30 13.93 -16.64
C THR A 197 5.95 15.32 -16.66
N MET A 198 7.26 15.37 -16.78
CA MET A 198 8.06 16.57 -16.89
C MET A 198 8.76 16.57 -18.24
N GLU A 199 8.45 17.57 -19.07
CA GLU A 199 9.01 17.70 -20.40
C GLU A 199 10.07 18.78 -20.39
N ALA A 200 11.34 18.36 -20.43
CA ALA A 200 12.48 19.25 -20.28
C ALA A 200 12.55 20.27 -21.41
N ILE A 201 12.72 21.55 -21.07
CA ILE A 201 13.05 22.65 -21.98
C ILE A 201 14.57 22.79 -22.06
N ASP A 202 15.22 22.73 -20.90
CA ASP A 202 16.66 22.73 -20.70
C ASP A 202 16.99 22.00 -19.38
N PRO A 203 18.25 21.87 -18.96
CA PRO A 203 18.59 21.16 -17.70
C PRO A 203 17.97 21.73 -16.41
N VAL A 204 17.33 22.90 -16.48
CA VAL A 204 16.79 23.62 -15.30
C VAL A 204 15.27 23.77 -15.35
N ARG A 205 14.68 23.86 -16.55
CA ARG A 205 13.27 24.20 -16.75
C ARG A 205 12.53 23.09 -17.51
N PHE A 206 11.29 22.88 -17.13
CA PHE A 206 10.41 21.87 -17.74
C PHE A 206 8.96 22.37 -17.80
N ILE A 207 8.16 21.73 -18.63
CA ILE A 207 6.71 21.85 -18.70
C ILE A 207 6.13 20.63 -17.96
N SER A 208 5.13 20.84 -17.11
CA SER A 208 4.49 19.76 -16.34
C SER A 208 3.04 20.07 -16.02
N ASN A 209 2.36 19.10 -15.42
CA ASN A 209 1.00 19.17 -14.90
C ASN A 209 0.96 19.35 -13.38
N HIS A 210 -0.15 19.85 -12.84
CA HIS A 210 -0.36 20.01 -11.40
C HIS A 210 -0.65 18.71 -10.66
N SER A 211 -0.53 17.54 -11.30
CA SER A 211 -0.81 16.26 -10.68
C SER A 211 0.15 15.96 -9.52
N THR A 212 -0.39 15.53 -8.39
CA THR A 212 0.39 15.09 -7.23
C THR A 212 0.59 13.58 -7.14
N GLY A 213 0.02 12.81 -8.08
CA GLY A 213 0.09 11.35 -8.09
C GLY A 213 -0.80 10.62 -7.08
N LYS A 214 -1.42 11.32 -6.11
CA LYS A 214 -2.17 10.73 -4.99
C LYS A 214 -3.21 9.69 -5.44
N MET A 215 -3.94 9.92 -6.53
CA MET A 215 -4.98 9.00 -6.99
C MET A 215 -4.41 7.69 -7.52
N GLY A 216 -3.40 7.74 -8.39
CA GLY A 216 -2.74 6.54 -8.90
C GLY A 216 -2.03 5.74 -7.80
N TYR A 217 -1.42 6.42 -6.82
CA TYR A 217 -0.83 5.78 -5.65
C TYR A 217 -1.89 5.09 -4.77
N ALA A 218 -3.06 5.70 -4.57
CA ALA A 218 -4.18 5.09 -3.85
C ALA A 218 -4.70 3.84 -4.57
N VAL A 219 -4.85 3.90 -5.89
CA VAL A 219 -5.25 2.74 -6.71
C VAL A 219 -4.23 1.61 -6.62
N ALA A 220 -2.94 1.90 -6.79
CA ALA A 220 -1.88 0.90 -6.71
C ALA A 220 -1.81 0.23 -5.33
N LYS A 221 -1.87 1.03 -4.25
CA LYS A 221 -1.90 0.56 -2.87
C LYS A 221 -3.11 -0.33 -2.59
N THR A 222 -4.30 0.07 -3.06
CA THR A 222 -5.53 -0.68 -2.85
C THR A 222 -5.54 -1.99 -3.64
N ALA A 223 -5.06 -1.98 -4.89
CA ALA A 223 -4.92 -3.19 -5.70
C ALA A 223 -3.96 -4.21 -5.06
N ALA A 224 -2.81 -3.74 -4.53
CA ALA A 224 -1.87 -4.59 -3.80
C ALA A 224 -2.52 -5.19 -2.53
N ARG A 225 -3.29 -4.40 -1.77
CA ARG A 225 -4.03 -4.87 -0.59
C ARG A 225 -5.13 -5.89 -0.94
N ARG A 226 -5.65 -5.87 -2.16
CA ARG A 226 -6.58 -6.87 -2.71
C ARG A 226 -5.88 -8.10 -3.30
N GLY A 227 -4.56 -8.20 -3.16
CA GLY A 227 -3.77 -9.38 -3.54
C GLY A 227 -3.18 -9.35 -4.94
N ALA A 228 -3.33 -8.28 -5.70
CA ALA A 228 -2.72 -8.14 -7.02
C ALA A 228 -1.19 -8.01 -6.94
N LYS A 229 -0.50 -8.49 -7.99
CA LYS A 229 0.88 -8.11 -8.27
C LYS A 229 0.87 -6.78 -9.03
N VAL A 230 1.29 -5.69 -8.35
CA VAL A 230 1.13 -4.33 -8.88
C VAL A 230 2.47 -3.77 -9.32
N THR A 231 2.49 -3.19 -10.54
CA THR A 231 3.57 -2.33 -11.04
C THR A 231 3.03 -0.90 -11.17
N LEU A 232 3.65 0.04 -10.49
CA LEU A 232 3.33 1.47 -10.53
C LEU A 232 4.39 2.20 -11.36
N VAL A 233 4.01 2.72 -12.52
CA VAL A 233 4.86 3.61 -13.34
C VAL A 233 4.56 5.04 -12.94
N SER A 234 5.49 5.68 -12.25
CA SER A 234 5.28 6.99 -11.62
C SER A 234 6.18 8.08 -12.20
N GLY A 235 5.56 9.16 -12.64
CA GLY A 235 6.27 10.43 -12.83
C GLY A 235 6.70 11.03 -11.48
N PRO A 236 7.45 12.17 -11.52
CA PRO A 236 8.01 12.78 -10.32
C PRO A 236 6.91 13.27 -9.36
N VAL A 237 6.94 12.79 -8.13
CA VAL A 237 6.02 13.16 -7.04
C VAL A 237 6.74 13.16 -5.70
N ASN A 238 6.19 13.86 -4.72
CA ASN A 238 6.71 13.89 -3.34
C ASN A 238 6.10 12.78 -2.46
N LEU A 239 5.57 11.70 -3.06
CA LEU A 239 5.01 10.57 -2.34
C LEU A 239 6.05 9.47 -2.21
N LEU A 240 6.09 8.82 -1.06
CA LEU A 240 6.90 7.61 -0.90
C LEU A 240 6.28 6.46 -1.71
N PRO A 241 7.11 5.62 -2.36
CA PRO A 241 6.62 4.42 -3.04
C PRO A 241 5.75 3.57 -2.11
N PRO A 242 4.56 3.11 -2.57
CA PRO A 242 3.72 2.28 -1.73
C PRO A 242 4.39 0.94 -1.45
N ARG A 243 4.28 0.45 -0.22
CA ARG A 243 4.74 -0.91 0.12
C ARG A 243 3.99 -1.94 -0.70
N PHE A 244 4.61 -3.08 -0.96
CA PHE A 244 4.05 -4.21 -1.73
C PHE A 244 3.74 -3.90 -3.20
N VAL A 245 4.26 -2.77 -3.71
CA VAL A 245 4.11 -2.31 -5.10
C VAL A 245 5.49 -2.14 -5.72
N GLU A 246 5.72 -2.76 -6.87
CA GLU A 246 6.90 -2.49 -7.68
C GLU A 246 6.75 -1.09 -8.30
N THR A 247 7.65 -0.16 -7.98
CA THR A 247 7.57 1.20 -8.47
C THR A 247 8.69 1.48 -9.48
N VAL A 248 8.28 1.88 -10.68
CA VAL A 248 9.18 2.28 -11.77
C VAL A 248 9.09 3.79 -11.91
N GLN A 249 10.19 4.49 -11.61
CA GLN A 249 10.26 5.93 -11.73
C GLN A 249 10.58 6.31 -13.19
N ILE A 250 9.85 7.29 -13.71
CA ILE A 250 10.06 7.88 -15.02
C ILE A 250 9.99 9.41 -14.89
N GLU A 251 10.41 10.12 -15.89
CA GLU A 251 10.40 11.56 -15.91
C GLU A 251 9.49 12.12 -17.01
N SER A 252 9.68 11.69 -18.26
CA SER A 252 8.97 12.23 -19.42
C SER A 252 7.82 11.35 -19.91
N ALA A 253 6.95 11.92 -20.75
CA ALA A 253 5.88 11.21 -21.45
C ALA A 253 6.42 10.06 -22.33
N ALA A 254 7.58 10.28 -22.96
CA ALA A 254 8.23 9.24 -23.75
C ALA A 254 8.67 8.05 -22.90
N MET A 255 9.33 8.31 -21.76
CA MET A 255 9.72 7.25 -20.82
C MET A 255 8.50 6.50 -20.27
N MET A 256 7.43 7.23 -19.90
CA MET A 256 6.19 6.57 -19.42
C MET A 256 5.57 5.70 -20.51
N TYR A 257 5.54 6.17 -21.76
CA TYR A 257 5.04 5.38 -22.88
C TYR A 257 5.85 4.09 -23.03
N ASP A 258 7.18 4.18 -23.08
CA ASP A 258 8.05 3.02 -23.29
C ASP A 258 7.92 1.99 -22.15
N GLU A 259 7.90 2.45 -20.89
CA GLU A 259 7.77 1.56 -19.72
C GLU A 259 6.39 0.90 -19.61
N VAL A 260 5.32 1.61 -20.01
CA VAL A 260 3.95 1.06 -20.03
C VAL A 260 3.81 0.03 -21.15
N ILE A 261 4.20 0.38 -22.39
CA ILE A 261 4.01 -0.52 -23.54
C ILE A 261 4.86 -1.78 -23.41
N LYS A 262 6.10 -1.67 -22.93
CA LYS A 262 6.98 -2.80 -22.66
C LYS A 262 6.34 -3.85 -21.74
N ARG A 263 5.49 -3.42 -20.80
CA ARG A 263 4.86 -4.31 -19.79
C ARG A 263 3.42 -4.67 -20.10
N ALA A 264 2.76 -3.94 -21.00
CA ALA A 264 1.33 -4.03 -21.24
C ALA A 264 0.86 -5.47 -21.53
N ASP A 265 1.61 -6.20 -22.31
CA ASP A 265 1.28 -7.56 -22.75
C ASP A 265 1.12 -8.59 -21.63
N GLU A 266 1.76 -8.33 -20.49
CA GLU A 266 1.74 -9.24 -19.34
C GLU A 266 0.68 -8.86 -18.28
N GLN A 267 -0.02 -7.75 -18.48
CA GLN A 267 -0.97 -7.25 -17.48
C GLN A 267 -2.38 -7.73 -17.73
N ASP A 268 -3.09 -8.11 -16.66
CA ASP A 268 -4.52 -8.38 -16.69
C ASP A 268 -5.33 -7.08 -16.66
N ILE A 269 -4.84 -6.08 -15.89
CA ILE A 269 -5.53 -4.80 -15.67
C ILE A 269 -4.53 -3.66 -15.85
N ILE A 270 -4.90 -2.66 -16.64
CA ILE A 270 -4.10 -1.45 -16.82
C ILE A 270 -4.93 -0.22 -16.45
N ILE A 271 -4.46 0.57 -15.48
CA ILE A 271 -5.15 1.77 -14.99
C ILE A 271 -4.26 3.00 -15.25
N LYS A 272 -4.64 3.80 -16.25
CA LYS A 272 -3.91 4.99 -16.64
C LYS A 272 -4.43 6.21 -15.88
N ALA A 273 -3.84 6.49 -14.68
CA ALA A 273 -4.20 7.61 -13.83
C ALA A 273 -3.20 8.78 -13.85
N ALA A 274 -2.08 8.64 -14.54
CA ALA A 274 -1.08 9.69 -14.71
C ALA A 274 -1.59 10.87 -15.55
N ALA A 275 -1.14 12.07 -15.22
CA ALA A 275 -1.32 13.29 -16.00
C ALA A 275 -0.13 13.45 -16.97
N VAL A 276 -0.23 12.76 -18.09
CA VAL A 276 0.80 12.77 -19.14
C VAL A 276 0.63 14.03 -19.99
N ALA A 277 1.73 14.72 -20.29
CA ALA A 277 1.72 15.88 -21.17
C ALA A 277 1.41 15.45 -22.63
N ASP A 278 0.46 16.15 -23.27
CA ASP A 278 0.11 15.92 -24.68
C ASP A 278 1.13 16.52 -25.65
N TYR A 279 1.98 17.43 -25.14
CA TYR A 279 3.01 18.13 -25.89
C TYR A 279 4.33 18.12 -25.11
N THR A 280 5.45 18.02 -25.86
CA THR A 280 6.81 18.14 -25.35
C THR A 280 7.59 19.12 -26.20
N PRO A 281 8.62 19.82 -25.68
CA PRO A 281 9.49 20.63 -26.53
C PRO A 281 10.03 19.84 -27.71
N GLU A 282 10.04 20.44 -28.90
CA GLU A 282 10.56 19.80 -30.10
C GLU A 282 12.04 19.48 -29.96
N ASN A 283 12.78 20.41 -29.36
CA ASN A 283 14.20 20.29 -29.04
C ASN A 283 14.44 20.67 -27.58
N THR A 284 15.20 19.88 -26.86
CA THR A 284 15.66 20.17 -25.50
C THR A 284 17.07 20.77 -25.61
N ALA A 285 17.30 21.92 -24.99
CA ALA A 285 18.61 22.53 -24.95
C ALA A 285 19.55 21.80 -23.98
N ASP A 286 20.79 21.54 -24.40
CA ASP A 286 21.80 20.90 -23.56
C ASP A 286 22.30 21.81 -22.43
N GLU A 287 22.19 23.15 -22.62
CA GLU A 287 22.56 24.14 -21.63
C GLU A 287 21.38 25.03 -21.28
N LYS A 288 21.42 25.61 -20.05
CA LYS A 288 20.42 26.58 -19.59
C LYS A 288 20.32 27.74 -20.61
N ILE A 289 19.13 27.95 -21.19
CA ILE A 289 18.82 29.03 -22.09
C ILE A 289 19.02 30.37 -21.38
N LYS A 290 19.97 31.17 -21.80
CA LYS A 290 20.23 32.52 -21.24
C LYS A 290 19.21 33.53 -21.76
N LYS A 291 18.85 34.48 -20.89
CA LYS A 291 18.02 35.65 -21.28
C LYS A 291 18.75 36.42 -22.40
N LYS A 292 18.05 36.73 -23.49
CA LYS A 292 18.48 37.71 -24.44
C LYS A 292 17.85 39.05 -24.05
N ASP A 293 18.64 40.12 -24.07
CA ASP A 293 18.13 41.44 -23.73
C ASP A 293 16.97 41.82 -24.69
N GLY A 294 15.77 42.07 -24.15
CA GLY A 294 14.62 42.62 -24.84
C GLY A 294 13.83 41.68 -25.77
N GLY A 295 14.03 40.36 -25.72
CA GLY A 295 13.35 39.42 -26.62
C GLY A 295 12.28 38.56 -25.96
N GLU A 296 11.16 38.30 -26.65
CA GLU A 296 10.22 37.24 -26.35
C GLU A 296 10.85 35.87 -26.60
N MET A 297 10.50 34.87 -25.81
CA MET A 297 10.93 33.47 -25.98
C MET A 297 9.71 32.62 -26.37
N SER A 298 9.80 31.95 -27.52
CA SER A 298 8.85 30.94 -27.94
C SER A 298 9.50 29.56 -27.89
N ILE A 299 8.75 28.56 -27.45
CA ILE A 299 9.18 27.17 -27.38
C ILE A 299 8.33 26.36 -28.35
N PRO A 300 8.88 25.84 -29.44
CA PRO A 300 8.17 24.94 -30.34
C PRO A 300 7.85 23.63 -29.62
N LEU A 301 6.60 23.18 -29.72
CA LEU A 301 6.14 21.96 -29.11
C LEU A 301 5.71 20.94 -30.16
N LYS A 302 6.02 19.65 -29.94
CA LYS A 302 5.52 18.52 -30.72
C LYS A 302 4.60 17.64 -29.86
N ARG A 303 3.68 16.90 -30.50
CA ARG A 303 2.80 15.97 -29.82
C ARG A 303 3.56 14.77 -29.26
N THR A 304 3.19 14.35 -28.07
CA THR A 304 3.64 13.10 -27.47
C THR A 304 2.85 11.90 -28.01
N LYS A 305 3.34 10.69 -27.78
CA LYS A 305 2.61 9.46 -28.11
C LYS A 305 1.44 9.26 -27.13
N ASP A 306 0.28 8.86 -27.68
CA ASP A 306 -0.92 8.63 -26.87
C ASP A 306 -0.92 7.21 -26.32
N ILE A 307 -0.54 7.07 -25.05
CA ILE A 307 -0.44 5.78 -24.36
C ILE A 307 -1.79 5.05 -24.37
N LEU A 308 -2.89 5.74 -24.04
CA LEU A 308 -4.21 5.10 -23.92
C LEU A 308 -4.72 4.61 -25.28
N LYS A 309 -4.44 5.36 -26.35
CA LYS A 309 -4.78 4.95 -27.72
C LYS A 309 -3.99 3.69 -28.10
N THR A 310 -2.69 3.69 -27.88
CA THR A 310 -1.84 2.53 -28.20
C THR A 310 -2.23 1.28 -27.41
N LEU A 311 -2.56 1.43 -26.13
CA LEU A 311 -3.05 0.32 -25.31
C LEU A 311 -4.36 -0.26 -25.86
N GLY A 312 -5.32 0.60 -26.25
CA GLY A 312 -6.61 0.13 -26.78
C GLY A 312 -6.50 -0.52 -28.16
N GLU A 313 -5.57 -0.03 -29.02
CA GLU A 313 -5.29 -0.63 -30.34
C GLU A 313 -4.66 -2.03 -30.24
N ASN A 314 -3.87 -2.27 -29.18
CA ASN A 314 -3.18 -3.55 -28.93
C ASN A 314 -3.81 -4.37 -27.80
N LYS A 315 -5.01 -4.02 -27.37
CA LYS A 315 -5.71 -4.66 -26.25
C LYS A 315 -5.96 -6.14 -26.52
N LYS A 316 -5.60 -6.98 -25.54
CA LYS A 316 -5.90 -8.42 -25.56
C LYS A 316 -7.32 -8.69 -25.04
N GLU A 317 -7.92 -9.80 -25.45
CA GLU A 317 -9.30 -10.18 -25.13
C GLU A 317 -9.57 -10.23 -23.62
N ASN A 318 -8.62 -10.75 -22.83
CA ASN A 318 -8.74 -10.92 -21.37
C ASN A 318 -8.14 -9.73 -20.58
N GLN A 319 -7.92 -8.60 -21.22
CA GLN A 319 -7.28 -7.43 -20.63
C GLN A 319 -8.31 -6.34 -20.34
N PHE A 320 -8.28 -5.78 -19.12
CA PHE A 320 -9.11 -4.63 -18.75
C PHE A 320 -8.29 -3.34 -18.76
N ILE A 321 -8.75 -2.33 -19.50
CA ILE A 321 -8.09 -1.03 -19.59
C ILE A 321 -8.99 0.06 -19.05
N CYS A 322 -8.50 0.79 -18.02
CA CYS A 322 -9.15 1.94 -17.41
C CYS A 322 -8.34 3.20 -17.66
N GLY A 323 -8.99 4.25 -18.20
CA GLY A 323 -8.39 5.57 -18.36
C GLY A 323 -9.01 6.59 -17.41
N PHE A 324 -8.26 7.64 -17.07
CA PHE A 324 -8.78 8.81 -16.38
C PHE A 324 -9.04 9.93 -17.38
N SER A 325 -10.09 10.70 -17.14
CA SER A 325 -10.46 11.88 -17.91
C SER A 325 -10.70 13.05 -16.97
N MET A 326 -10.18 14.20 -17.35
CA MET A 326 -10.46 15.47 -16.68
C MET A 326 -11.16 16.37 -17.66
N GLU A 327 -12.41 16.70 -17.36
CA GLU A 327 -13.24 17.50 -18.24
C GLU A 327 -13.83 18.70 -17.48
N THR A 328 -13.92 19.82 -18.17
CA THR A 328 -14.50 21.04 -17.63
C THR A 328 -15.90 21.33 -18.20
N GLN A 329 -16.24 20.69 -19.34
CA GLN A 329 -17.54 20.84 -20.04
C GLN A 329 -17.92 19.50 -20.70
N ASN A 330 -19.22 19.22 -20.77
CA ASN A 330 -19.79 18.02 -21.42
C ASN A 330 -19.11 16.70 -21.03
N MET A 331 -18.77 16.56 -19.72
CA MET A 331 -17.96 15.48 -19.19
C MET A 331 -18.42 14.10 -19.62
N LEU A 332 -19.73 13.80 -19.51
CA LEU A 332 -20.27 12.47 -19.84
C LEU A 332 -20.14 12.14 -21.33
N GLU A 333 -20.50 13.08 -22.21
CA GLU A 333 -20.43 12.86 -23.64
C GLU A 333 -18.98 12.70 -24.15
N ASN A 334 -18.09 13.58 -23.69
CA ASN A 334 -16.67 13.52 -24.04
C ASN A 334 -16.02 12.22 -23.54
N SER A 335 -16.36 11.80 -22.30
CA SER A 335 -15.81 10.56 -21.73
C SER A 335 -16.34 9.29 -22.43
N LYS A 336 -17.62 9.25 -22.83
CA LYS A 336 -18.16 8.16 -23.63
C LYS A 336 -17.50 8.08 -25.01
N LYS A 337 -17.37 9.20 -25.71
CA LYS A 337 -16.61 9.26 -26.98
C LYS A 337 -15.17 8.78 -26.83
N LYS A 338 -14.53 9.13 -25.71
CA LYS A 338 -13.15 8.73 -25.40
C LYS A 338 -13.07 7.22 -25.15
N LEU A 339 -14.03 6.64 -24.44
CA LEU A 339 -14.14 5.20 -24.18
C LEU A 339 -14.18 4.41 -25.49
N GLU A 340 -15.09 4.76 -26.40
CA GLU A 340 -15.23 4.12 -27.71
C GLU A 340 -14.00 4.34 -28.62
N LYS A 341 -13.58 5.61 -28.77
CA LYS A 341 -12.46 5.99 -29.65
C LYS A 341 -11.14 5.36 -29.26
N LYS A 342 -10.93 5.12 -27.94
CA LYS A 342 -9.69 4.53 -27.40
C LYS A 342 -9.80 3.04 -27.17
N ASN A 343 -10.96 2.41 -27.42
CA ASN A 343 -11.22 1.00 -27.19
C ASN A 343 -10.82 0.54 -25.78
N VAL A 344 -11.29 1.27 -24.76
CA VAL A 344 -11.05 0.95 -23.35
C VAL A 344 -12.34 0.54 -22.66
N ASP A 345 -12.25 -0.13 -21.50
CA ASP A 345 -13.41 -0.70 -20.81
C ASP A 345 -14.07 0.28 -19.85
N MET A 346 -13.26 1.16 -19.26
CA MET A 346 -13.75 2.13 -18.28
C MET A 346 -13.02 3.46 -18.40
N ILE A 347 -13.78 4.55 -18.21
CA ILE A 347 -13.24 5.90 -17.99
C ILE A 347 -13.66 6.37 -16.60
N VAL A 348 -12.70 6.81 -15.80
CA VAL A 348 -12.92 7.53 -14.54
C VAL A 348 -12.88 9.02 -14.83
N ALA A 349 -14.05 9.65 -14.87
CA ALA A 349 -14.19 11.07 -15.20
C ALA A 349 -14.17 11.92 -13.92
N ASN A 350 -13.28 12.91 -13.85
CA ASN A 350 -13.15 13.84 -12.75
C ASN A 350 -13.66 15.23 -13.16
N ASN A 351 -14.55 15.83 -12.37
CA ASN A 351 -15.08 17.17 -12.60
C ASN A 351 -14.32 18.21 -11.78
N LEU A 352 -13.47 18.97 -12.44
CA LEU A 352 -12.64 20.02 -11.79
C LEU A 352 -13.43 21.20 -11.23
N LYS A 353 -14.70 21.40 -11.63
CA LYS A 353 -15.52 22.52 -11.18
C LYS A 353 -16.12 22.33 -9.77
N VAL A 354 -16.04 21.12 -9.23
CA VAL A 354 -16.61 20.80 -7.93
C VAL A 354 -15.57 20.99 -6.81
N ALA A 355 -15.90 21.75 -5.81
CA ALA A 355 -15.02 21.99 -4.65
C ALA A 355 -14.72 20.66 -3.92
N GLY A 356 -13.44 20.33 -3.77
CA GLY A 356 -12.97 19.06 -3.16
C GLY A 356 -12.68 17.95 -4.17
N ALA A 357 -12.89 18.20 -5.47
CA ALA A 357 -12.35 17.38 -6.55
C ALA A 357 -11.11 18.09 -7.11
N GLY A 358 -9.93 17.44 -7.10
CA GLY A 358 -8.73 18.06 -7.64
C GLY A 358 -7.43 17.33 -7.32
N PHE A 359 -6.33 17.82 -7.87
CA PHE A 359 -5.03 17.17 -7.77
C PHE A 359 -4.44 17.13 -6.36
N GLY A 360 -4.52 18.22 -5.60
CA GLY A 360 -3.85 18.38 -4.30
C GLY A 360 -4.62 17.85 -3.09
N THR A 361 -5.95 17.66 -3.19
CA THR A 361 -6.81 17.24 -2.08
C THR A 361 -6.70 15.74 -1.78
N ASP A 362 -7.07 15.31 -0.58
CA ASP A 362 -7.15 13.90 -0.19
C ASP A 362 -8.49 13.25 -0.53
N THR A 363 -9.46 14.07 -0.99
CA THR A 363 -10.78 13.62 -1.47
C THR A 363 -10.88 13.72 -2.99
N ASN A 364 -11.86 13.02 -3.56
CA ASN A 364 -12.23 13.15 -4.96
C ASN A 364 -13.74 12.94 -5.16
N ILE A 365 -14.24 13.42 -6.31
CA ILE A 365 -15.59 13.19 -6.82
C ILE A 365 -15.42 12.75 -8.26
N VAL A 366 -15.80 11.51 -8.56
CA VAL A 366 -15.61 10.93 -9.89
C VAL A 366 -16.88 10.23 -10.38
N THR A 367 -16.99 10.11 -11.68
CA THR A 367 -18.00 9.30 -12.34
C THR A 367 -17.31 8.14 -13.05
N LEU A 368 -17.70 6.91 -12.74
CA LEU A 368 -17.26 5.70 -13.41
C LEU A 368 -18.14 5.49 -14.65
N ILE A 369 -17.53 5.36 -15.82
CA ILE A 369 -18.22 5.23 -17.10
C ILE A 369 -17.70 3.98 -17.78
N THR A 370 -18.56 2.98 -17.97
CA THR A 370 -18.34 1.78 -18.78
C THR A 370 -19.20 1.84 -20.04
N LYS A 371 -19.15 0.81 -20.89
CA LYS A 371 -20.03 0.71 -22.06
C LYS A 371 -21.51 0.68 -21.65
N ASP A 372 -21.81 0.00 -20.54
CA ASP A 372 -23.17 -0.36 -20.15
C ASP A 372 -23.72 0.49 -19.00
N ALA A 373 -22.85 1.18 -18.23
CA ALA A 373 -23.24 1.89 -17.03
C ALA A 373 -22.52 3.23 -16.84
N VAL A 374 -23.20 4.14 -16.13
CA VAL A 374 -22.64 5.38 -15.61
C VAL A 374 -22.95 5.44 -14.12
N ARG A 375 -21.93 5.50 -13.27
CA ARG A 375 -22.05 5.53 -11.83
C ARG A 375 -21.34 6.75 -11.25
N GLU A 376 -22.10 7.66 -10.68
CA GLU A 376 -21.55 8.82 -9.96
C GLU A 376 -21.20 8.41 -8.54
N LEU A 377 -19.97 8.75 -8.10
CA LEU A 377 -19.54 8.55 -6.73
C LEU A 377 -19.65 9.87 -5.95
N PRO A 378 -20.14 9.83 -4.70
CA PRO A 378 -20.15 11.01 -3.85
C PRO A 378 -18.72 11.45 -3.52
N LYS A 379 -18.57 12.60 -2.87
CA LYS A 379 -17.27 13.02 -2.34
C LYS A 379 -16.80 12.05 -1.29
N MET A 380 -15.65 11.42 -1.53
CA MET A 380 -15.04 10.43 -0.64
C MET A 380 -13.51 10.54 -0.67
N SER A 381 -12.82 9.82 0.22
CA SER A 381 -11.36 9.76 0.20
C SER A 381 -10.85 9.14 -1.10
N LYS A 382 -9.63 9.47 -1.52
CA LYS A 382 -9.01 8.84 -2.70
C LYS A 382 -8.81 7.33 -2.52
N GLU A 383 -8.66 6.85 -1.29
CA GLU A 383 -8.60 5.41 -0.99
C GLU A 383 -9.96 4.73 -1.21
N ASP A 384 -11.07 5.37 -0.80
CA ASP A 384 -12.42 4.84 -1.05
C ASP A 384 -12.77 4.90 -2.55
N VAL A 385 -12.37 5.97 -3.25
CA VAL A 385 -12.50 6.05 -4.72
C VAL A 385 -11.74 4.92 -5.40
N ALA A 386 -10.51 4.64 -4.95
CA ALA A 386 -9.69 3.55 -5.48
C ALA A 386 -10.36 2.18 -5.26
N ALA A 387 -10.94 1.97 -4.07
CA ALA A 387 -11.72 0.75 -3.78
C ALA A 387 -12.91 0.62 -4.73
N ALA A 388 -13.72 1.67 -4.90
CA ALA A 388 -14.88 1.68 -5.79
C ALA A 388 -14.52 1.43 -7.27
N ILE A 389 -13.38 1.98 -7.75
CA ILE A 389 -12.86 1.71 -9.10
C ILE A 389 -12.53 0.22 -9.25
N LEU A 390 -11.82 -0.36 -8.27
CA LEU A 390 -11.45 -1.77 -8.31
C LEU A 390 -12.64 -2.70 -8.14
N ASP A 391 -13.67 -2.32 -7.37
CA ASP A 391 -14.94 -3.07 -7.27
C ASP A 391 -15.64 -3.16 -8.62
N GLU A 392 -15.71 -2.06 -9.37
CA GLU A 392 -16.29 -2.03 -10.72
C GLU A 392 -15.48 -2.92 -11.68
N ILE A 393 -14.14 -2.86 -11.61
CA ILE A 393 -13.24 -3.69 -12.42
C ILE A 393 -13.46 -5.18 -12.11
N VAL A 394 -13.49 -5.57 -10.83
CA VAL A 394 -13.69 -6.96 -10.41
C VAL A 394 -15.07 -7.47 -10.84
N THR A 395 -16.11 -6.64 -10.73
CA THR A 395 -17.45 -6.99 -11.21
C THR A 395 -17.43 -7.30 -12.71
N TYR A 396 -16.75 -6.49 -13.50
CA TYR A 396 -16.66 -6.64 -14.94
C TYR A 396 -15.87 -7.89 -15.37
N ILE A 397 -14.72 -8.17 -14.74
CA ILE A 397 -13.87 -9.31 -15.12
C ILE A 397 -14.42 -10.67 -14.66
N ASN A 398 -15.41 -10.69 -13.77
CA ASN A 398 -16.08 -11.90 -13.27
C ASN A 398 -17.39 -12.21 -14.03
N GLN A 399 -17.80 -11.36 -14.96
CA GLN A 399 -18.91 -11.59 -15.89
C GLN A 399 -18.47 -12.39 -17.12
#